data_e54b3eba1856b693b43a7b87eddb010a
#
_entry.id   e54b3eba1856b693b43a7b87eddb010a
#
_cell.length_a   1.000
_cell.length_b   1.000
_cell.length_c   1.000
_cell.angle_alpha   90.00
_cell.angle_beta   90.00
_cell.angle_gamma   90.00
#
_symmetry.space_group_name_H-M   'P 1'
#
loop_
_entity.id
_entity.type
_entity.pdbx_description
1 polymer ?
#
loop_
_entity_poly.entity_id
_entity_poly.type
_entity_poly.pdbx_seq_one_letter_code
_entity_poly.pdbx_strand_id
1 'polypeptide(L)'
;MESSSFEDVNRLVRSELYEHMDPEFGKYLAMNLPGCGNIIGVRLDDLKEIARQIADINWKEYLKHAPDDTLEDVVIQGLVLGFAQGKLEEILAYADEFVPKIDNWWVCDSFCSTFVAASMYPEIVWEFIMKYMG
;
A
#
# COMPACT_ATOMS: atom_id res chain seq x y z
N MET A 1 7.87 24.96 -11.09
CA MET A 1 6.76 24.41 -10.52
C MET A 1 7.05 23.43 -9.41
N GLU A 2 6.44 23.60 -8.36
CA GLU A 2 6.68 22.73 -7.25
C GLU A 2 5.99 21.39 -7.43
N SER A 3 6.42 20.43 -6.66
CA SER A 3 5.81 19.12 -6.69
C SER A 3 4.40 19.19 -6.13
N SER A 4 3.60 18.18 -6.46
CA SER A 4 2.26 18.08 -5.92
C SER A 4 2.32 17.89 -4.41
N SER A 5 1.44 18.56 -3.70
CA SER A 5 1.33 18.37 -2.27
C SER A 5 0.68 17.03 -1.98
N PHE A 6 0.81 16.57 -0.73
CA PHE A 6 0.11 15.35 -0.33
C PHE A 6 -1.39 15.48 -0.56
N GLU A 7 -1.94 16.65 -0.28
CA GLU A 7 -3.38 16.84 -0.43
C GLU A 7 -3.83 16.66 -1.86
N ASP A 8 -3.05 17.15 -2.82
CA ASP A 8 -3.36 16.97 -4.23
C ASP A 8 -3.29 15.49 -4.61
N VAL A 9 -2.25 14.81 -4.17
CA VAL A 9 -2.09 13.39 -4.46
C VAL A 9 -3.22 12.59 -3.81
N ASN A 10 -3.54 12.90 -2.56
CA ASN A 10 -4.59 12.19 -1.85
C ASN A 10 -5.94 12.38 -2.51
N ARG A 11 -6.22 13.59 -3.03
CA ARG A 11 -7.47 13.83 -3.74
C ARG A 11 -7.56 12.96 -5.00
N LEU A 12 -6.45 12.84 -5.71
CA LEU A 12 -6.41 11.99 -6.89
C LEU A 12 -6.63 10.53 -6.50
N VAL A 13 -6.00 10.08 -5.41
CA VAL A 13 -6.17 8.71 -4.94
C VAL A 13 -7.63 8.44 -4.57
N ARG A 14 -8.27 9.38 -3.83
CA ARG A 14 -9.68 9.23 -3.48
C ARG A 14 -10.53 9.08 -4.73
N SER A 15 -10.28 9.93 -5.72
CA SER A 15 -11.04 9.90 -6.96
C SER A 15 -10.88 8.56 -7.68
N GLU A 16 -9.65 8.07 -7.77
CA GLU A 16 -9.40 6.81 -8.45
C GLU A 16 -10.03 5.63 -7.70
N LEU A 17 -9.96 5.65 -6.38
CA LEU A 17 -10.54 4.57 -5.59
C LEU A 17 -12.04 4.46 -5.83
N TYR A 18 -12.74 5.59 -5.79
CA TYR A 18 -14.19 5.55 -5.96
C TYR A 18 -14.60 5.32 -7.40
N GLU A 19 -13.75 5.69 -8.35
CA GLU A 19 -14.02 5.37 -9.75
C GLU A 19 -13.99 3.87 -10.01
N HIS A 20 -13.12 3.16 -9.31
CA HIS A 20 -12.97 1.71 -9.48
C HIS A 20 -13.72 0.91 -8.42
N MET A 21 -14.57 1.54 -7.64
CA MET A 21 -15.31 0.87 -6.58
C MET A 21 -16.24 -0.21 -7.14
N ASP A 22 -16.18 -1.38 -6.53
CA ASP A 22 -17.02 -2.52 -6.90
C ASP A 22 -17.70 -3.04 -5.64
N PRO A 23 -18.99 -2.72 -5.44
CA PRO A 23 -19.68 -3.13 -4.20
C PRO A 23 -19.72 -4.64 -3.98
N GLU A 24 -19.79 -5.42 -5.06
CA GLU A 24 -19.80 -6.88 -4.94
C GLU A 24 -18.47 -7.40 -4.42
N PHE A 25 -17.38 -6.85 -4.96
CA PHE A 25 -16.06 -7.23 -4.49
C PHE A 25 -15.87 -6.78 -3.04
N GLY A 26 -16.41 -5.62 -2.69
CA GLY A 26 -16.35 -5.15 -1.31
C GLY A 26 -17.04 -6.08 -0.35
N LYS A 27 -18.19 -6.62 -0.75
CA LYS A 27 -18.90 -7.61 0.06
C LYS A 27 -18.08 -8.88 0.23
N TYR A 28 -17.45 -9.32 -0.86
CA TYR A 28 -16.60 -10.50 -0.81
C TYR A 28 -15.45 -10.29 0.19
N LEU A 29 -14.80 -9.15 0.14
CA LEU A 29 -13.71 -8.86 1.07
C LEU A 29 -14.20 -8.81 2.51
N ALA A 30 -15.37 -8.17 2.73
CA ALA A 30 -15.91 -8.06 4.08
C ALA A 30 -16.20 -9.43 4.67
N MET A 31 -16.67 -10.37 3.86
CA MET A 31 -16.94 -11.71 4.32
C MET A 31 -15.69 -12.49 4.66
N ASN A 32 -14.59 -12.21 3.95
CA ASN A 32 -13.34 -12.93 4.13
C ASN A 32 -12.37 -12.24 5.08
N LEU A 33 -12.67 -11.01 5.47
CA LEU A 33 -11.81 -10.22 6.36
C LEU A 33 -12.65 -9.64 7.49
N PRO A 34 -13.20 -10.49 8.37
CA PRO A 34 -14.07 -9.98 9.44
C PRO A 34 -13.30 -9.06 10.38
N GLY A 35 -13.95 -7.97 10.78
CA GLY A 35 -13.35 -7.01 11.69
C GLY A 35 -12.40 -6.03 11.02
N CYS A 36 -12.36 -6.02 9.70
CA CYS A 36 -11.40 -5.21 8.97
C CYS A 36 -11.74 -3.72 8.97
N GLY A 37 -12.98 -3.34 9.19
CA GLY A 37 -13.38 -1.95 9.17
C GLY A 37 -13.92 -1.53 7.82
N ASN A 38 -13.58 -0.31 7.40
CA ASN A 38 -14.15 0.25 6.17
C ASN A 38 -13.48 -0.34 4.94
N ILE A 39 -14.30 -0.77 3.99
CA ILE A 39 -13.84 -1.36 2.74
C ILE A 39 -14.56 -0.68 1.58
N ILE A 40 -13.80 -0.19 0.62
CA ILE A 40 -14.37 0.43 -0.58
C ILE A 40 -14.74 -0.63 -1.61
N GLY A 41 -13.86 -1.61 -1.79
CA GLY A 41 -14.08 -2.67 -2.77
C GLY A 41 -13.37 -2.39 -4.09
N VAL A 42 -12.04 -2.23 -4.02
CA VAL A 42 -11.23 -1.97 -5.20
C VAL A 42 -10.31 -3.17 -5.41
N ARG A 43 -10.22 -3.64 -6.66
CA ARG A 43 -9.43 -4.82 -6.95
C ARG A 43 -7.95 -4.51 -6.88
N LEU A 44 -7.17 -5.55 -6.59
CA LEU A 44 -5.74 -5.38 -6.36
C LEU A 44 -5.01 -4.78 -7.56
N ASP A 45 -5.37 -5.19 -8.77
CA ASP A 45 -4.72 -4.65 -9.96
C ASP A 45 -4.89 -3.14 -10.08
N ASP A 46 -6.08 -2.64 -9.73
CA ASP A 46 -6.33 -1.20 -9.74
C ASP A 46 -5.55 -0.51 -8.64
N LEU A 47 -5.45 -1.14 -7.47
CA LEU A 47 -4.67 -0.58 -6.39
C LEU A 47 -3.18 -0.52 -6.74
N LYS A 48 -2.68 -1.53 -7.44
CA LYS A 48 -1.29 -1.52 -7.87
C LYS A 48 -1.01 -0.38 -8.82
N GLU A 49 -1.93 -0.11 -9.73
CA GLU A 49 -1.74 0.99 -10.68
C GLU A 49 -1.73 2.33 -9.96
N ILE A 50 -2.63 2.51 -9.00
CA ILE A 50 -2.66 3.72 -8.20
C ILE A 50 -1.33 3.88 -7.45
N ALA A 51 -0.87 2.80 -6.84
CA ALA A 51 0.37 2.83 -6.07
C ALA A 51 1.57 3.17 -6.94
N ARG A 52 1.62 2.67 -8.18
CA ARG A 52 2.72 3.00 -9.08
C ARG A 52 2.76 4.50 -9.37
N GLN A 53 1.60 5.09 -9.59
CA GLN A 53 1.54 6.52 -9.85
C GLN A 53 2.02 7.33 -8.65
N ILE A 54 1.62 6.92 -7.45
CA ILE A 54 2.07 7.58 -6.23
C ILE A 54 3.58 7.47 -6.09
N ALA A 55 4.12 6.29 -6.33
CA ALA A 55 5.55 6.06 -6.20
C ALA A 55 6.36 6.93 -7.16
N ASP A 56 5.81 7.18 -8.35
CA ASP A 56 6.49 8.01 -9.33
C ASP A 56 6.45 9.50 -8.98
N ILE A 57 5.46 9.92 -8.18
CA ILE A 57 5.33 11.32 -7.81
C ILE A 57 6.21 11.64 -6.60
N ASN A 58 5.86 11.10 -5.44
CA ASN A 58 6.62 11.35 -4.22
C ASN A 58 6.19 10.37 -3.14
N TRP A 59 6.78 9.18 -3.15
CA TRP A 59 6.34 8.13 -2.24
C TRP A 59 6.62 8.45 -0.77
N LYS A 60 7.70 9.18 -0.48
CA LYS A 60 8.03 9.52 0.91
C LYS A 60 6.98 10.45 1.51
N GLU A 61 6.62 11.48 0.76
CA GLU A 61 5.63 12.44 1.25
C GLU A 61 4.28 11.77 1.43
N TYR A 62 3.91 10.90 0.48
CA TYR A 62 2.65 10.19 0.60
C TYR A 62 2.63 9.32 1.87
N LEU A 63 3.69 8.55 2.10
CA LEU A 63 3.70 7.64 3.25
C LEU A 63 3.72 8.37 4.59
N LYS A 64 4.30 9.57 4.63
CA LYS A 64 4.32 10.35 5.87
C LYS A 64 2.93 10.74 6.32
N HIS A 65 2.02 10.96 5.37
CA HIS A 65 0.70 11.52 5.67
C HIS A 65 -0.43 10.62 5.22
N ALA A 66 -0.14 9.39 4.79
CA ALA A 66 -1.14 8.51 4.20
C ALA A 66 -2.27 8.21 5.19
N PRO A 67 -3.52 8.23 4.72
CA PRO A 67 -4.64 7.91 5.59
C PRO A 67 -4.73 6.40 5.85
N ASP A 68 -5.38 6.05 6.97
CA ASP A 68 -5.64 4.67 7.33
C ASP A 68 -7.14 4.42 7.43
N ASP A 69 -7.94 5.17 6.67
CA ASP A 69 -9.39 5.17 6.84
C ASP A 69 -10.07 3.93 6.29
N THR A 70 -9.50 3.32 5.26
CA THR A 70 -10.09 2.15 4.63
C THR A 70 -9.05 1.07 4.45
N LEU A 71 -9.53 -0.15 4.20
CA LEU A 71 -8.65 -1.26 3.88
C LEU A 71 -7.74 -0.92 2.70
N GLU A 72 -8.32 -0.29 1.68
CA GLU A 72 -7.56 0.06 0.48
C GLU A 72 -6.46 1.06 0.78
N ASP A 73 -6.69 1.97 1.71
CA ASP A 73 -5.65 2.92 2.09
C ASP A 73 -4.41 2.21 2.62
N VAL A 74 -4.61 1.19 3.45
CA VAL A 74 -3.49 0.46 4.02
C VAL A 74 -2.81 -0.40 2.95
N VAL A 75 -3.59 -1.05 2.09
CA VAL A 75 -3.02 -1.85 1.00
C VAL A 75 -2.14 -0.97 0.10
N ILE A 76 -2.63 0.22 -0.24
CA ILE A 76 -1.87 1.13 -1.10
C ILE A 76 -0.52 1.48 -0.48
N GLN A 77 -0.48 1.72 0.82
CA GLN A 77 0.79 2.04 1.48
C GLN A 77 1.81 0.94 1.28
N GLY A 78 1.39 -0.31 1.48
CA GLY A 78 2.28 -1.44 1.27
C GLY A 78 2.73 -1.57 -0.17
N LEU A 79 1.82 -1.34 -1.12
CA LEU A 79 2.16 -1.42 -2.53
C LEU A 79 3.12 -0.29 -2.94
N VAL A 80 2.92 0.91 -2.40
CA VAL A 80 3.81 2.03 -2.67
C VAL A 80 5.23 1.69 -2.23
N LEU A 81 5.37 1.04 -1.06
CA LEU A 81 6.69 0.59 -0.61
C LEU A 81 7.32 -0.38 -1.61
N GLY A 82 6.51 -1.26 -2.19
CA GLY A 82 7.01 -2.20 -3.17
C GLY A 82 7.50 -1.54 -4.44
N PHE A 83 6.91 -0.42 -4.83
CA PHE A 83 7.29 0.29 -6.04
C PHE A 83 8.24 1.46 -5.78
N ALA A 84 8.54 1.74 -4.51
CA ALA A 84 9.37 2.89 -4.15
C ALA A 84 10.78 2.73 -4.71
N GLN A 85 11.36 3.84 -5.15
CA GLN A 85 12.72 3.86 -5.67
C GLN A 85 13.57 4.74 -4.79
N GLY A 86 14.80 4.31 -4.55
CA GLY A 86 15.71 5.02 -3.70
C GLY A 86 16.58 4.06 -2.92
N LYS A 87 17.15 4.57 -1.85
CA LYS A 87 18.03 3.75 -1.02
C LYS A 87 17.24 2.71 -0.26
N LEU A 88 17.72 1.48 -0.28
CA LEU A 88 17.04 0.39 0.40
C LEU A 88 16.85 0.68 1.88
N GLU A 89 17.86 1.29 2.51
CA GLU A 89 17.77 1.62 3.94
C GLU A 89 16.60 2.52 4.24
N GLU A 90 16.35 3.51 3.38
CA GLU A 90 15.22 4.41 3.58
C GLU A 90 13.90 3.68 3.39
N ILE A 91 13.83 2.85 2.36
CA ILE A 91 12.62 2.10 2.09
C ILE A 91 12.31 1.17 3.26
N LEU A 92 13.31 0.50 3.79
CA LEU A 92 13.12 -0.41 4.92
C LEU A 92 12.68 0.34 6.18
N ALA A 93 13.17 1.58 6.36
CA ALA A 93 12.74 2.38 7.50
C ALA A 93 11.25 2.70 7.44
N TYR A 94 10.76 3.04 6.24
CA TYR A 94 9.32 3.28 6.08
C TYR A 94 8.53 2.00 6.22
N ALA A 95 9.09 0.88 5.77
CA ALA A 95 8.43 -0.42 5.92
C ALA A 95 8.30 -0.80 7.39
N ASP A 96 9.30 -0.48 8.20
CA ASP A 96 9.21 -0.72 9.65
C ASP A 96 8.01 -0.01 10.27
N GLU A 97 7.70 1.18 9.79
CA GLU A 97 6.56 1.93 10.30
C GLU A 97 5.24 1.42 9.75
N PHE A 98 5.29 0.81 8.58
CA PHE A 98 4.08 0.28 7.95
C PHE A 98 3.65 -1.07 8.54
N VAL A 99 4.60 -1.95 8.82
CA VAL A 99 4.29 -3.32 9.22
C VAL A 99 3.29 -3.42 10.37
N PRO A 100 3.36 -2.56 11.41
CA PRO A 100 2.36 -2.64 12.49
C PRO A 100 0.92 -2.38 12.05
N LYS A 101 0.72 -1.81 10.87
CA LYS A 101 -0.63 -1.56 10.36
C LYS A 101 -1.25 -2.79 9.72
N ILE A 102 -0.46 -3.83 9.47
CA ILE A 102 -0.97 -5.05 8.84
C ILE A 102 -1.75 -5.85 9.87
N ASP A 103 -3.05 -6.00 9.64
CA ASP A 103 -3.89 -6.75 10.56
C ASP A 103 -4.78 -7.78 9.88
N ASN A 104 -4.52 -8.07 8.60
CA ASN A 104 -5.27 -9.10 7.91
C ASN A 104 -4.41 -9.71 6.79
N TRP A 105 -4.85 -10.88 6.30
CA TRP A 105 -4.05 -11.64 5.35
C TRP A 105 -3.94 -10.95 3.98
N TRP A 106 -4.94 -10.19 3.58
CA TRP A 106 -4.92 -9.56 2.25
C TRP A 106 -3.86 -8.46 2.19
N VAL A 107 -3.80 -7.63 3.22
CA VAL A 107 -2.76 -6.60 3.30
C VAL A 107 -1.39 -7.25 3.38
N CYS A 108 -1.25 -8.27 4.23
CA CYS A 108 0.03 -8.95 4.40
C CYS A 108 0.51 -9.58 3.10
N ASP A 109 -0.37 -10.31 2.43
CA ASP A 109 -0.01 -11.01 1.21
C ASP A 109 0.33 -10.03 0.09
N SER A 110 -0.49 -8.98 -0.06
CA SER A 110 -0.27 -7.98 -1.10
C SER A 110 1.07 -7.26 -0.89
N PHE A 111 1.35 -6.88 0.36
CA PHE A 111 2.60 -6.19 0.67
C PHE A 111 3.80 -7.10 0.45
N CYS A 112 3.77 -8.29 1.02
CA CYS A 112 4.95 -9.16 0.99
C CYS A 112 5.29 -9.58 -0.44
N SER A 113 4.30 -9.99 -1.22
CA SER A 113 4.60 -10.46 -2.57
C SER A 113 5.09 -9.33 -3.46
N THR A 114 4.49 -8.13 -3.33
CA THR A 114 4.90 -7.00 -4.14
C THR A 114 6.27 -6.48 -3.71
N PHE A 115 6.50 -6.39 -2.41
CA PHE A 115 7.76 -5.87 -1.87
C PHE A 115 8.93 -6.74 -2.32
N VAL A 116 8.77 -8.06 -2.25
CA VAL A 116 9.82 -8.98 -2.68
C VAL A 116 9.98 -8.94 -4.20
N ALA A 117 8.86 -9.01 -4.94
CA ALA A 117 8.92 -9.13 -6.39
C ALA A 117 9.48 -7.87 -7.05
N ALA A 118 9.20 -6.70 -6.51
CA ALA A 118 9.63 -5.44 -7.11
C ALA A 118 11.01 -5.00 -6.66
N SER A 119 11.59 -5.66 -5.67
CA SER A 119 12.84 -5.23 -5.08
C SER A 119 14.04 -5.62 -5.96
N MET A 120 15.04 -4.74 -5.98
CA MET A 120 16.34 -5.08 -6.61
C MET A 120 17.19 -5.93 -5.68
N TYR A 121 16.79 -6.07 -4.41
CA TYR A 121 17.54 -6.83 -3.41
C TYR A 121 16.60 -7.79 -2.69
N PRO A 122 16.02 -8.76 -3.41
CA PRO A 122 14.96 -9.59 -2.82
C PRO A 122 15.39 -10.39 -1.59
N GLU A 123 16.66 -10.77 -1.53
CA GLU A 123 17.11 -11.54 -0.37
C GLU A 123 17.13 -10.72 0.91
N ILE A 124 17.58 -9.46 0.80
CA ILE A 124 17.60 -8.57 1.94
C ILE A 124 16.17 -8.25 2.40
N VAL A 125 15.30 -7.98 1.42
CA VAL A 125 13.89 -7.71 1.71
C VAL A 125 13.24 -8.92 2.38
N TRP A 126 13.55 -10.11 1.88
CA TRP A 126 13.00 -11.34 2.46
C TRP A 126 13.43 -11.50 3.91
N GLU A 127 14.71 -11.25 4.21
CA GLU A 127 15.19 -11.31 5.59
C GLU A 127 14.47 -10.31 6.48
N PHE A 128 14.24 -9.10 5.95
CA PHE A 128 13.49 -8.08 6.67
C PHE A 128 12.10 -8.59 7.03
N ILE A 129 11.41 -9.19 6.06
CA ILE A 129 10.06 -9.70 6.29
C ILE A 129 10.08 -10.84 7.31
N MET A 130 11.05 -11.72 7.19
CA MET A 130 11.11 -12.90 8.06
C MET A 130 11.28 -12.56 9.53
N LYS A 131 11.91 -11.44 9.84
CA LYS A 131 12.09 -11.07 11.25
C LYS A 131 10.76 -10.75 11.93
N TYR A 132 9.71 -10.47 11.15
CA TYR A 132 8.38 -10.25 11.71
C TYR A 132 7.54 -11.50 11.78
N MET A 133 7.98 -12.57 11.16
CA MET A 133 7.23 -13.81 11.11
C MET A 133 7.67 -14.81 12.18
N GLY A 134 8.84 -14.55 12.73
CA GLY A 134 9.36 -15.43 13.72
C GLY A 134 8.85 -15.17 15.09
#